data_99b2c4601616f57d4b21d7e06fd2e21d
#
_entry.id   99b2c4601616f57d4b21d7e06fd2e21d
#
_cell.length_a   1.000
_cell.length_b   1.000
_cell.length_c   1.000
_cell.angle_alpha   90.00
_cell.angle_beta   90.00
_cell.angle_gamma   90.00
#
_symmetry.space_group_name_H-M   'P 1'
#
loop_
_entity.id
_entity.type
_entity.pdbx_description
1 polymer ?
#
loop_
_entity_poly.entity_id
_entity_poly.type
_entity_poly.pdbx_seq_one_letter_code
_entity_poly.pdbx_strand_id
1 'polypeptide(L)'
;MIMEKMYEYYAAQDVQPTYADFSGDAELFKYAKLRDDVFFRMSLPPALFRDKELLEFGPDTGENSLVFARWGARVTLVEPNKEAHPYIQRYFSKFDLESRLTEIIAKSVLDFKPARLYDIIDAEGFIYTVQPTGAWIAKLHECLRPDGFAIVTYNEKYGGFMELLLKAIYQTVVRGGSAPDVETAKRLFLPKWDSIPHTRKIESWFMDVIQNPFVRKKYFIDPAELLREMHAGNFRLYSSWPNYKDVLAMSWIKGAYSAQSDNEAAIAYIEQSRLSHFLSTQCLLPAPMPAISSGLAKLVDIVDGLIDAASDANCREANAILDELLACLARGQVIASPADMTKASGILTMIRTAMTLIEQGDPERLIAFCRDNEVFIATWGMPNHHGVFQKLS
;
A
#
# COMPACT_ATOMS: atom_id res chain seq x y z
N MET A 1 -16.27 14.01 -14.70
CA MET A 1 -15.06 13.66 -15.46
C MET A 1 -14.48 12.41 -14.81
N ILE A 2 -14.38 11.30 -15.55
CA ILE A 2 -13.73 10.09 -15.03
C ILE A 2 -12.22 10.36 -15.12
N MET A 3 -11.56 10.45 -13.97
CA MET A 3 -10.11 10.59 -13.94
C MET A 3 -9.49 9.22 -14.20
N GLU A 4 -8.73 9.08 -15.25
CA GLU A 4 -8.11 7.81 -15.65
C GLU A 4 -6.75 7.60 -14.99
N LYS A 5 -6.14 8.66 -14.47
CA LYS A 5 -4.78 8.66 -13.95
C LYS A 5 -4.70 9.35 -12.60
N MET A 6 -3.94 8.76 -11.69
CA MET A 6 -3.83 9.24 -10.32
C MET A 6 -3.26 10.66 -10.23
N TYR A 7 -2.26 11.00 -11.06
CA TYR A 7 -1.67 12.34 -11.09
C TYR A 7 -2.69 13.42 -11.53
N GLU A 8 -3.69 13.08 -12.38
CA GLU A 8 -4.75 14.00 -12.77
C GLU A 8 -5.65 14.37 -11.59
N TYR A 9 -5.86 13.41 -10.68
CA TYR A 9 -6.62 13.67 -9.45
C TYR A 9 -5.91 14.68 -8.56
N TYR A 10 -4.62 14.48 -8.28
CA TYR A 10 -3.85 15.38 -7.42
C TYR A 10 -3.68 16.77 -8.05
N ALA A 11 -3.38 16.85 -9.33
CA ALA A 11 -3.29 18.13 -10.04
C ALA A 11 -4.61 18.91 -10.02
N ALA A 12 -5.76 18.23 -10.18
CA ALA A 12 -7.07 18.87 -10.13
C ALA A 12 -7.47 19.39 -8.74
N GLN A 13 -6.88 18.85 -7.67
CA GLN A 13 -7.14 19.26 -6.29
C GLN A 13 -6.11 20.26 -5.77
N ASP A 14 -5.07 20.58 -6.53
CA ASP A 14 -3.92 21.39 -6.10
C ASP A 14 -3.28 20.83 -4.80
N VAL A 15 -3.19 19.51 -4.71
CA VAL A 15 -2.67 18.79 -3.55
C VAL A 15 -1.38 18.06 -3.91
N GLN A 16 -0.36 18.25 -3.07
CA GLN A 16 0.89 17.48 -3.14
C GLN A 16 0.88 16.48 -1.99
N PRO A 17 0.61 15.17 -2.25
CA PRO A 17 0.35 14.20 -1.17
C PRO A 17 1.56 13.93 -0.29
N THR A 18 2.77 14.02 -0.84
CA THR A 18 4.00 13.70 -0.11
C THR A 18 4.78 14.93 0.36
N TYR A 19 4.33 16.14 -0.01
CA TYR A 19 5.07 17.35 0.26
C TYR A 19 5.50 17.48 1.74
N ALA A 20 6.83 17.46 1.94
CA ALA A 20 7.47 17.75 3.22
C ALA A 20 8.30 19.02 3.08
N ASP A 21 7.93 20.07 3.81
CA ASP A 21 8.69 21.32 3.78
C ASP A 21 9.97 21.18 4.61
N PHE A 22 11.02 20.64 3.99
CA PHE A 22 12.33 20.56 4.65
C PHE A 22 12.93 21.96 4.82
N SER A 23 12.90 22.48 6.04
CA SER A 23 13.50 23.78 6.38
C SER A 23 15.04 23.74 6.35
N GLY A 24 15.65 22.57 6.59
CA GLY A 24 17.09 22.38 6.56
C GLY A 24 17.55 20.93 6.67
N ASP A 25 18.87 20.72 6.78
CA ASP A 25 19.51 19.41 6.83
C ASP A 25 19.02 18.48 7.93
N ALA A 26 18.65 19.03 9.08
CA ALA A 26 18.17 18.22 10.21
C ALA A 26 16.86 17.49 9.88
N GLU A 27 15.94 18.15 9.18
CA GLU A 27 14.67 17.55 8.78
C GLU A 27 14.83 16.54 7.65
N LEU A 28 15.66 16.88 6.66
CA LEU A 28 16.04 15.92 5.62
C LEU A 28 16.73 14.69 6.23
N PHE A 29 17.62 14.88 7.20
CA PHE A 29 18.28 13.78 7.88
C PHE A 29 17.28 12.89 8.62
N LYS A 30 16.32 13.50 9.33
CA LYS A 30 15.25 12.76 10.02
C LYS A 30 14.40 11.96 9.02
N TYR A 31 14.01 12.56 7.89
CA TYR A 31 13.27 11.88 6.84
C TYR A 31 14.08 10.72 6.22
N ALA A 32 15.36 10.97 5.91
CA ALA A 32 16.25 9.94 5.40
C ALA A 32 16.40 8.75 6.34
N LYS A 33 16.38 8.97 7.67
CA LYS A 33 16.38 7.89 8.67
C LYS A 33 15.10 7.05 8.65
N LEU A 34 13.93 7.68 8.47
CA LEU A 34 12.68 6.94 8.29
C LEU A 34 12.72 6.06 7.03
N ARG A 35 13.26 6.59 5.95
CA ARG A 35 13.47 5.82 4.71
C ARG A 35 14.48 4.68 4.90
N ASP A 36 15.58 4.93 5.60
CA ASP A 36 16.58 3.91 5.93
C ASP A 36 15.94 2.71 6.69
N ASP A 37 15.08 2.98 7.68
CA ASP A 37 14.35 1.96 8.41
C ASP A 37 13.43 1.12 7.51
N VAL A 38 12.74 1.74 6.55
CA VAL A 38 11.89 1.03 5.58
C VAL A 38 12.75 0.15 4.67
N PHE A 39 13.84 0.70 4.13
CA PHE A 39 14.74 -0.03 3.22
C PHE A 39 15.52 -1.14 3.94
N PHE A 40 15.87 -0.94 5.22
CA PHE A 40 16.44 -1.98 6.05
C PHE A 40 15.51 -3.21 6.16
N ARG A 41 14.20 -2.98 6.36
CA ARG A 41 13.19 -4.06 6.39
C ARG A 41 13.10 -4.82 5.06
N MET A 42 13.43 -4.16 3.96
CA MET A 42 13.49 -4.75 2.62
C MET A 42 14.87 -5.32 2.28
N SER A 43 15.82 -5.36 3.22
CA SER A 43 17.19 -5.82 3.00
C SER A 43 17.95 -5.03 1.92
N LEU A 44 17.64 -3.73 1.79
CA LEU A 44 18.28 -2.81 0.84
C LEU A 44 19.03 -1.69 1.60
N PRO A 45 20.25 -1.93 2.08
CA PRO A 45 21.01 -0.90 2.78
C PRO A 45 21.39 0.27 1.83
N PRO A 46 21.48 1.51 2.34
CA PRO A 46 21.82 2.69 1.54
C PRO A 46 23.10 2.54 0.68
N ALA A 47 24.05 1.72 1.13
CA ALA A 47 25.28 1.46 0.39
C ALA A 47 25.05 0.84 -1.00
N LEU A 48 23.91 0.15 -1.23
CA LEU A 48 23.56 -0.41 -2.54
C LEU A 48 23.23 0.65 -3.58
N PHE A 49 22.89 1.86 -3.16
CA PHE A 49 22.51 2.96 -4.06
C PHE A 49 23.71 3.78 -4.55
N ARG A 50 24.88 3.66 -3.89
CA ARG A 50 26.06 4.45 -4.23
C ARG A 50 26.50 4.21 -5.67
N ASP A 51 26.58 5.32 -6.44
CA ASP A 51 26.99 5.36 -7.84
C ASP A 51 26.12 4.51 -8.79
N LYS A 52 24.90 4.16 -8.37
CA LYS A 52 23.92 3.46 -9.20
C LYS A 52 23.10 4.42 -10.05
N GLU A 53 22.77 4.00 -11.27
CA GLU A 53 21.76 4.65 -12.10
C GLU A 53 20.38 4.23 -11.57
N LEU A 54 19.64 5.18 -11.02
CA LEU A 54 18.31 4.96 -10.48
C LEU A 54 17.27 5.69 -11.34
N LEU A 55 16.21 4.99 -11.71
CA LEU A 55 15.01 5.55 -12.32
C LEU A 55 13.89 5.55 -11.29
N GLU A 56 13.32 6.70 -11.01
CA GLU A 56 12.11 6.80 -10.19
C GLU A 56 10.93 7.22 -11.05
N PHE A 57 9.86 6.42 -10.97
CA PHE A 57 8.57 6.74 -11.54
C PHE A 57 7.66 7.37 -10.49
N GLY A 58 7.05 8.50 -10.80
CA GLY A 58 6.11 9.19 -9.92
C GLY A 58 6.74 9.73 -8.64
N PRO A 59 7.86 10.48 -8.72
CA PRO A 59 8.53 11.05 -7.54
C PRO A 59 7.70 12.12 -6.81
N ASP A 60 6.59 12.58 -7.39
CA ASP A 60 5.81 13.72 -6.91
C ASP A 60 6.73 14.93 -6.66
N THR A 61 6.82 15.46 -5.44
CA THR A 61 7.68 16.59 -5.08
C THR A 61 9.14 16.22 -4.80
N GLY A 62 9.52 14.95 -4.89
CA GLY A 62 10.91 14.47 -4.96
C GLY A 62 11.59 14.19 -3.63
N GLU A 63 10.85 14.05 -2.51
CA GLU A 63 11.41 13.77 -1.19
C GLU A 63 12.17 12.44 -1.16
N ASN A 64 11.62 11.39 -1.77
CA ASN A 64 12.28 10.09 -1.87
C ASN A 64 13.51 10.16 -2.77
N SER A 65 13.36 10.82 -3.93
CA SER A 65 14.46 11.04 -4.89
C SER A 65 15.67 11.70 -4.24
N LEU A 66 15.40 12.69 -3.38
CA LEU A 66 16.44 13.40 -2.65
C LEU A 66 17.21 12.48 -1.69
N VAL A 67 16.51 11.54 -1.05
CA VAL A 67 17.15 10.53 -0.18
C VAL A 67 18.02 9.58 -1.00
N PHE A 68 17.54 9.10 -2.15
CA PHE A 68 18.36 8.25 -3.03
C PHE A 68 19.61 8.97 -3.53
N ALA A 69 19.48 10.24 -3.92
CA ALA A 69 20.61 11.08 -4.30
C ALA A 69 21.60 11.26 -3.15
N ARG A 70 21.12 11.45 -1.92
CA ARG A 70 21.95 11.53 -0.72
C ARG A 70 22.67 10.21 -0.41
N TRP A 71 22.08 9.06 -0.73
CA TRP A 71 22.76 7.75 -0.64
C TRP A 71 23.78 7.53 -1.76
N GLY A 72 23.86 8.46 -2.71
CA GLY A 72 24.86 8.49 -3.77
C GLY A 72 24.37 7.98 -5.13
N ALA A 73 23.08 7.73 -5.32
CA ALA A 73 22.54 7.38 -6.63
C ALA A 73 22.60 8.57 -7.61
N ARG A 74 22.68 8.29 -8.91
CA ARG A 74 22.35 9.22 -9.98
C ARG A 74 20.89 8.96 -10.38
N VAL A 75 20.04 9.95 -10.19
CA VAL A 75 18.58 9.77 -10.33
C VAL A 75 18.07 10.37 -11.64
N THR A 76 17.26 9.62 -12.34
CA THR A 76 16.40 10.07 -13.45
C THR A 76 14.96 9.96 -12.98
N LEU A 77 14.18 11.02 -13.15
CA LEU A 77 12.83 11.14 -12.60
C LEU A 77 11.82 11.21 -13.74
N VAL A 78 10.77 10.40 -13.67
CA VAL A 78 9.66 10.42 -14.63
C VAL A 78 8.41 10.84 -13.89
N GLU A 79 8.05 12.13 -14.03
CA GLU A 79 6.93 12.76 -13.36
C GLU A 79 6.03 13.50 -14.38
N PRO A 80 4.82 12.98 -14.64
CA PRO A 80 3.90 13.60 -15.59
C PRO A 80 3.34 14.94 -15.11
N ASN A 81 3.23 15.15 -13.79
CA ASN A 81 2.76 16.40 -13.22
C ASN A 81 3.87 17.47 -13.23
N LYS A 82 3.79 18.39 -14.21
CA LYS A 82 4.78 19.46 -14.36
C LYS A 82 4.81 20.44 -13.18
N GLU A 83 3.73 20.56 -12.42
CA GLU A 83 3.66 21.43 -11.23
C GLU A 83 4.57 20.91 -10.10
N ALA A 84 4.91 19.63 -10.10
CA ALA A 84 5.82 19.04 -9.14
C ALA A 84 7.31 19.33 -9.46
N HIS A 85 7.67 19.55 -10.73
CA HIS A 85 9.06 19.72 -11.16
C HIS A 85 9.82 20.88 -10.46
N PRO A 86 9.23 22.08 -10.23
CA PRO A 86 9.90 23.14 -9.49
C PRO A 86 10.24 22.78 -8.04
N TYR A 87 9.42 21.93 -7.39
CA TYR A 87 9.70 21.45 -6.02
C TYR A 87 10.92 20.54 -6.03
N ILE A 88 10.99 19.59 -6.96
CA ILE A 88 12.14 18.70 -7.14
C ILE A 88 13.42 19.53 -7.35
N GLN A 89 13.41 20.44 -8.34
CA GLN A 89 14.57 21.28 -8.64
C GLN A 89 15.01 22.09 -7.41
N ARG A 90 14.06 22.72 -6.70
CA ARG A 90 14.33 23.48 -5.49
C ARG A 90 14.99 22.64 -4.40
N TYR A 91 14.52 21.41 -4.17
CA TYR A 91 15.11 20.52 -3.16
C TYR A 91 16.52 20.09 -3.53
N PHE A 92 16.73 19.66 -4.77
CA PHE A 92 18.07 19.27 -5.21
C PHE A 92 19.07 20.43 -5.12
N SER A 93 18.65 21.65 -5.47
CA SER A 93 19.49 22.85 -5.31
C SER A 93 19.72 23.22 -3.84
N LYS A 94 18.67 23.19 -3.02
CA LYS A 94 18.75 23.54 -1.59
C LYS A 94 19.75 22.68 -0.80
N PHE A 95 19.94 21.42 -1.22
CA PHE A 95 20.77 20.44 -0.51
C PHE A 95 22.04 20.06 -1.28
N ASP A 96 22.46 20.87 -2.25
CA ASP A 96 23.68 20.69 -3.07
C ASP A 96 23.77 19.29 -3.74
N LEU A 97 22.63 18.78 -4.23
CA LEU A 97 22.51 17.46 -4.86
C LEU A 97 22.21 17.51 -6.36
N GLU A 98 22.26 18.70 -7.01
CA GLU A 98 21.98 18.87 -8.44
C GLU A 98 22.85 17.97 -9.32
N SER A 99 24.10 17.72 -8.94
CA SER A 99 25.01 16.83 -9.67
C SER A 99 24.55 15.36 -9.66
N ARG A 100 23.63 14.99 -8.81
CA ARG A 100 23.03 13.67 -8.72
C ARG A 100 21.69 13.56 -9.48
N LEU A 101 21.07 14.69 -9.83
CA LEU A 101 19.86 14.72 -10.66
C LEU A 101 20.26 14.72 -12.14
N THR A 102 19.98 13.63 -12.82
CA THR A 102 20.31 13.50 -14.23
C THR A 102 19.29 14.21 -15.12
N GLU A 103 18.01 13.97 -14.90
CA GLU A 103 16.92 14.50 -15.72
C GLU A 103 15.58 14.39 -15.00
N ILE A 104 14.63 15.31 -15.30
CA ILE A 104 13.21 15.21 -14.96
C ILE A 104 12.43 15.14 -16.26
N ILE A 105 11.66 14.07 -16.45
CA ILE A 105 10.96 13.75 -17.70
C ILE A 105 9.45 13.82 -17.49
N ALA A 106 8.78 14.73 -18.19
CA ALA A 106 7.34 14.93 -18.13
C ALA A 106 6.59 13.88 -18.98
N LYS A 107 6.54 12.62 -18.54
CA LYS A 107 5.84 11.52 -19.21
C LYS A 107 5.17 10.60 -18.20
N SER A 108 4.14 9.88 -18.65
CA SER A 108 3.59 8.76 -17.87
C SER A 108 4.54 7.54 -17.93
N VAL A 109 4.35 6.59 -17.01
CA VAL A 109 5.12 5.34 -16.97
C VAL A 109 5.13 4.63 -18.33
N LEU A 110 3.96 4.46 -18.94
CA LEU A 110 3.82 3.69 -20.18
C LEU A 110 4.35 4.44 -21.41
N ASP A 111 4.35 5.79 -21.39
CA ASP A 111 4.85 6.64 -22.50
C ASP A 111 6.38 6.87 -22.41
N PHE A 112 6.98 6.54 -21.27
CA PHE A 112 8.42 6.67 -21.09
C PHE A 112 9.16 5.66 -21.98
N LYS A 113 10.22 6.12 -22.64
CA LYS A 113 11.14 5.27 -23.40
C LYS A 113 12.55 5.48 -22.85
N PRO A 114 13.19 4.43 -22.31
CA PRO A 114 14.50 4.57 -21.70
C PRO A 114 15.56 4.85 -22.78
N ALA A 115 16.37 5.89 -22.56
CA ALA A 115 17.57 6.13 -23.37
C ALA A 115 18.76 5.27 -22.92
N ARG A 116 18.68 4.68 -21.74
CA ARG A 116 19.68 3.78 -21.12
C ARG A 116 18.98 2.82 -20.17
N LEU A 117 19.68 1.79 -19.73
CA LEU A 117 19.20 0.87 -18.72
C LEU A 117 19.64 1.32 -17.31
N TYR A 118 18.84 0.99 -16.32
CA TYR A 118 19.04 1.39 -14.93
C TYR A 118 19.38 0.19 -14.04
N ASP A 119 20.14 0.45 -12.97
CA ASP A 119 20.48 -0.57 -11.97
C ASP A 119 19.30 -0.81 -11.03
N ILE A 120 18.57 0.27 -10.69
CA ILE A 120 17.46 0.26 -9.76
C ILE A 120 16.31 1.07 -10.36
N ILE A 121 15.08 0.56 -10.22
CA ILE A 121 13.85 1.31 -10.46
C ILE A 121 13.10 1.42 -9.16
N ASP A 122 12.62 2.61 -8.84
CA ASP A 122 11.68 2.87 -7.75
C ASP A 122 10.34 3.32 -8.31
N ALA A 123 9.23 2.74 -7.81
CA ALA A 123 7.87 3.05 -8.22
C ALA A 123 6.92 2.86 -7.03
N GLU A 124 6.90 3.83 -6.13
CA GLU A 124 6.17 3.73 -4.87
C GLU A 124 4.85 4.51 -4.90
N GLY A 125 3.81 3.93 -4.30
CA GLY A 125 2.56 4.61 -3.95
C GLY A 125 1.56 4.83 -5.10
N PHE A 126 1.86 4.46 -6.34
CA PHE A 126 0.95 4.73 -7.48
C PHE A 126 0.93 3.64 -8.55
N ILE A 127 2.00 2.85 -8.72
CA ILE A 127 2.19 1.94 -9.86
C ILE A 127 1.03 0.96 -10.03
N TYR A 128 0.42 0.54 -8.92
CA TYR A 128 -0.74 -0.34 -8.88
C TYR A 128 -2.00 0.26 -9.54
N THR A 129 -2.05 1.57 -9.73
CA THR A 129 -3.15 2.24 -10.44
C THR A 129 -3.00 2.21 -11.96
N VAL A 130 -1.80 1.87 -12.45
CA VAL A 130 -1.50 1.72 -13.88
C VAL A 130 -2.00 0.36 -14.36
N GLN A 131 -2.95 0.34 -15.28
CA GLN A 131 -3.58 -0.87 -15.78
C GLN A 131 -3.32 -1.09 -17.27
N PRO A 132 -3.20 -2.34 -17.75
CA PRO A 132 -3.15 -3.58 -16.94
C PRO A 132 -1.79 -3.77 -16.26
N THR A 133 -1.75 -4.57 -15.18
CA THR A 133 -0.53 -4.84 -14.40
C THR A 133 0.64 -5.29 -15.27
N GLY A 134 0.42 -6.21 -16.19
CA GLY A 134 1.47 -6.70 -17.10
C GLY A 134 2.12 -5.59 -17.96
N ALA A 135 1.43 -4.47 -18.21
CA ALA A 135 2.01 -3.37 -19.00
C ALA A 135 3.13 -2.64 -18.23
N TRP A 136 2.93 -2.34 -16.95
CA TRP A 136 4.00 -1.72 -16.17
C TRP A 136 5.10 -2.71 -15.80
N ILE A 137 4.79 -4.00 -15.60
CA ILE A 137 5.81 -5.05 -15.42
C ILE A 137 6.72 -5.12 -16.64
N ALA A 138 6.15 -5.13 -17.86
CA ALA A 138 6.93 -5.08 -19.09
C ALA A 138 7.78 -3.80 -19.18
N LYS A 139 7.24 -2.66 -18.72
CA LYS A 139 7.98 -1.39 -18.67
C LYS A 139 9.16 -1.45 -17.69
N LEU A 140 8.99 -2.01 -16.50
CA LEU A 140 10.10 -2.23 -15.57
C LEU A 140 11.18 -3.11 -16.20
N HIS A 141 10.76 -4.20 -16.87
CA HIS A 141 11.70 -5.08 -17.56
C HIS A 141 12.47 -4.37 -18.69
N GLU A 142 11.78 -3.54 -19.50
CA GLU A 142 12.39 -2.72 -20.55
C GLU A 142 13.47 -1.78 -20.00
N CYS A 143 13.25 -1.20 -18.82
CA CYS A 143 14.11 -0.17 -18.26
C CYS A 143 15.29 -0.72 -17.44
N LEU A 144 15.21 -1.93 -16.90
CA LEU A 144 16.23 -2.51 -16.02
C LEU A 144 17.34 -3.22 -16.78
N ARG A 145 18.56 -3.10 -16.27
CA ARG A 145 19.67 -4.00 -16.61
C ARG A 145 19.38 -5.43 -16.15
N PRO A 146 20.00 -6.45 -16.76
CA PRO A 146 20.05 -7.78 -16.15
C PRO A 146 20.53 -7.68 -14.70
N ASP A 147 19.94 -8.47 -13.80
CA ASP A 147 20.20 -8.48 -12.35
C ASP A 147 19.87 -7.18 -11.61
N GLY A 148 19.28 -6.17 -12.28
CA GLY A 148 18.79 -4.94 -11.66
C GLY A 148 17.54 -5.18 -10.82
N PHE A 149 17.22 -4.20 -9.95
CA PHE A 149 16.13 -4.31 -8.98
C PHE A 149 15.00 -3.30 -9.28
N ALA A 150 13.75 -3.79 -9.19
CA ALA A 150 12.56 -2.94 -9.13
C ALA A 150 12.02 -2.93 -7.70
N ILE A 151 11.80 -1.76 -7.14
CA ILE A 151 11.15 -1.51 -5.86
C ILE A 151 9.76 -0.99 -6.19
N VAL A 152 8.73 -1.67 -5.71
CA VAL A 152 7.34 -1.27 -5.94
C VAL A 152 6.57 -1.26 -4.63
N THR A 153 5.75 -0.24 -4.43
CA THR A 153 4.80 -0.18 -3.33
C THR A 153 3.39 -0.16 -3.88
N TYR A 154 2.51 -0.91 -3.27
CA TYR A 154 1.13 -1.07 -3.71
C TYR A 154 0.18 -1.25 -2.54
N ASN A 155 -1.09 -0.92 -2.76
CA ASN A 155 -2.15 -1.21 -1.81
C ASN A 155 -2.53 -2.69 -1.91
N GLU A 156 -2.29 -3.42 -0.82
CA GLU A 156 -2.59 -4.84 -0.73
C GLU A 156 -4.09 -5.07 -0.49
N LYS A 157 -4.64 -6.06 -1.17
CA LYS A 157 -6.08 -6.32 -1.27
C LYS A 157 -6.76 -6.55 0.08
N TYR A 158 -6.15 -7.32 0.96
CA TYR A 158 -6.72 -7.68 2.25
C TYR A 158 -6.32 -6.67 3.33
N GLY A 159 -5.08 -6.22 3.35
CA GLY A 159 -4.59 -5.20 4.28
C GLY A 159 -5.21 -3.82 4.05
N GLY A 160 -5.62 -3.52 2.81
CA GLY A 160 -6.34 -2.30 2.44
C GLY A 160 -7.82 -2.28 2.84
N PHE A 161 -8.37 -3.38 3.38
CA PHE A 161 -9.77 -3.48 3.78
C PHE A 161 -10.22 -2.36 4.72
N MET A 162 -9.36 -1.97 5.68
CA MET A 162 -9.70 -0.91 6.63
C MET A 162 -9.90 0.45 5.95
N GLU A 163 -9.16 0.77 4.90
CA GLU A 163 -9.35 2.00 4.13
C GLU A 163 -10.71 2.00 3.40
N LEU A 164 -11.10 0.86 2.83
CA LEU A 164 -12.44 0.71 2.23
C LEU A 164 -13.54 0.85 3.28
N LEU A 165 -13.36 0.26 4.48
CA LEU A 165 -14.32 0.37 5.57
C LEU A 165 -14.48 1.82 6.03
N LEU A 166 -13.38 2.58 6.17
CA LEU A 166 -13.42 4.00 6.50
C LEU A 166 -14.21 4.79 5.46
N LYS A 167 -13.99 4.52 4.16
CA LYS A 167 -14.75 5.14 3.08
C LYS A 167 -16.23 4.78 3.13
N ALA A 168 -16.57 3.51 3.36
CA ALA A 168 -17.95 3.05 3.46
C ALA A 168 -18.69 3.71 4.63
N ILE A 169 -18.04 3.81 5.80
CA ILE A 169 -18.58 4.54 6.96
C ILE A 169 -18.80 6.02 6.62
N TYR A 170 -17.79 6.68 6.05
CA TYR A 170 -17.90 8.09 5.67
C TYR A 170 -19.05 8.32 4.69
N GLN A 171 -19.16 7.51 3.63
CA GLN A 171 -20.23 7.62 2.65
C GLN A 171 -21.62 7.33 3.24
N THR A 172 -21.72 6.44 4.23
CA THR A 172 -22.97 6.19 4.93
C THR A 172 -23.42 7.44 5.71
N VAL A 173 -22.51 8.11 6.41
CA VAL A 173 -22.79 9.33 7.16
C VAL A 173 -23.15 10.50 6.22
N VAL A 174 -22.47 10.62 5.07
CA VAL A 174 -22.81 11.61 4.04
C VAL A 174 -24.21 11.36 3.44
N ARG A 175 -24.54 10.11 3.09
CA ARG A 175 -25.89 9.74 2.64
C ARG A 175 -26.97 10.01 3.68
N GLY A 176 -26.61 9.96 4.96
CA GLY A 176 -27.48 10.32 6.09
C GLY A 176 -27.63 11.82 6.31
N GLY A 177 -27.10 12.67 5.43
CA GLY A 177 -27.30 14.14 5.43
C GLY A 177 -26.13 14.99 5.93
N SER A 178 -24.97 14.40 6.28
CA SER A 178 -23.77 15.17 6.59
C SER A 178 -23.11 15.71 5.32
N ALA A 179 -22.41 16.85 5.43
CA ALA A 179 -21.67 17.42 4.31
C ALA A 179 -20.51 16.50 3.85
N PRO A 180 -20.23 16.39 2.54
CA PRO A 180 -19.14 15.58 2.01
C PRO A 180 -17.80 16.32 2.09
N ASP A 181 -17.39 16.72 3.29
CA ASP A 181 -16.23 17.55 3.57
C ASP A 181 -15.29 16.97 4.64
N VAL A 182 -14.16 17.63 4.84
CA VAL A 182 -13.16 17.25 5.82
C VAL A 182 -13.66 17.36 7.26
N GLU A 183 -14.62 18.26 7.55
CA GLU A 183 -15.15 18.40 8.91
C GLU A 183 -15.98 17.18 9.30
N THR A 184 -16.73 16.59 8.37
CA THR A 184 -17.39 15.29 8.57
C THR A 184 -16.36 14.18 8.82
N ALA A 185 -15.25 14.16 8.07
CA ALA A 185 -14.17 13.20 8.32
C ALA A 185 -13.49 13.41 9.69
N LYS A 186 -13.29 14.65 10.14
CA LYS A 186 -12.77 14.96 11.48
C LYS A 186 -13.73 14.49 12.59
N ARG A 187 -15.04 14.72 12.41
CA ARG A 187 -16.05 14.21 13.37
C ARG A 187 -15.98 12.69 13.53
N LEU A 188 -15.72 11.96 12.44
CA LEU A 188 -15.60 10.50 12.44
C LEU A 188 -14.25 10.00 12.94
N PHE A 189 -13.15 10.55 12.43
CA PHE A 189 -11.86 9.88 12.45
C PHE A 189 -10.75 10.62 13.21
N LEU A 190 -11.02 11.79 13.83
CA LEU A 190 -9.97 12.52 14.56
C LEU A 190 -9.32 11.69 15.68
N PRO A 191 -10.07 10.98 16.57
CA PRO A 191 -9.44 10.15 17.59
C PRO A 191 -8.58 9.04 17.00
N LYS A 192 -9.00 8.46 15.86
CA LYS A 192 -8.22 7.46 15.13
C LYS A 192 -6.96 8.08 14.52
N TRP A 193 -7.08 9.25 13.90
CA TRP A 193 -5.94 9.99 13.35
C TRP A 193 -4.89 10.29 14.43
N ASP A 194 -5.30 10.72 15.60
CA ASP A 194 -4.43 11.04 16.72
C ASP A 194 -3.81 9.80 17.40
N SER A 195 -4.29 8.59 17.06
CA SER A 195 -3.76 7.33 17.64
C SER A 195 -2.40 6.90 17.08
N ILE A 196 -1.92 7.52 15.99
CA ILE A 196 -0.65 7.20 15.35
C ILE A 196 0.22 8.45 15.19
N PRO A 197 1.55 8.30 15.14
CA PRO A 197 2.44 9.36 14.68
C PRO A 197 2.12 9.70 13.22
N HIS A 198 1.85 10.96 12.93
CA HIS A 198 1.59 11.43 11.57
C HIS A 198 2.55 12.55 11.18
N THR A 199 2.89 12.60 9.90
CA THR A 199 3.82 13.59 9.32
C THR A 199 3.12 14.61 8.46
N ARG A 200 1.81 14.43 8.20
CA ARG A 200 0.98 15.29 7.35
C ARG A 200 -0.29 15.72 8.09
N LYS A 201 -0.99 16.71 7.53
CA LYS A 201 -2.27 17.18 8.07
C LYS A 201 -3.40 16.19 7.77
N ILE A 202 -4.44 16.17 8.62
CA ILE A 202 -5.62 15.33 8.42
C ILE A 202 -6.34 15.65 7.11
N GLU A 203 -6.29 16.90 6.64
CA GLU A 203 -6.84 17.32 5.35
C GLU A 203 -6.17 16.60 4.19
N SER A 204 -4.85 16.48 4.22
CA SER A 204 -4.11 15.73 3.21
C SER A 204 -4.46 14.24 3.23
N TRP A 205 -4.54 13.63 4.43
CA TRP A 205 -4.98 12.24 4.57
C TRP A 205 -6.42 12.02 4.07
N PHE A 206 -7.32 12.95 4.35
CA PHE A 206 -8.70 12.91 3.87
C PHE A 206 -8.78 12.88 2.33
N MET A 207 -8.02 13.75 1.68
CA MET A 207 -7.94 13.77 0.22
C MET A 207 -7.32 12.49 -0.34
N ASP A 208 -6.27 12.00 0.29
CA ASP A 208 -5.49 10.88 -0.20
C ASP A 208 -6.14 9.51 0.06
N VAL A 209 -6.91 9.35 1.12
CA VAL A 209 -7.54 8.07 1.48
C VAL A 209 -9.05 8.11 1.30
N ILE A 210 -9.74 9.07 1.89
CA ILE A 210 -11.21 9.06 1.92
C ILE A 210 -11.82 9.52 0.59
N GLN A 211 -11.30 10.59 -0.01
CA GLN A 211 -11.82 11.10 -1.29
C GLN A 211 -11.15 10.50 -2.52
N ASN A 212 -9.94 9.97 -2.38
CA ASN A 212 -9.17 9.43 -3.51
C ASN A 212 -9.94 8.32 -4.25
N PRO A 213 -10.27 8.51 -5.54
CA PRO A 213 -11.02 7.51 -6.33
C PRO A 213 -10.22 6.24 -6.63
N PHE A 214 -8.91 6.25 -6.37
CA PHE A 214 -8.00 5.11 -6.56
C PHE A 214 -7.88 4.22 -5.31
N VAL A 215 -8.38 4.65 -4.15
CA VAL A 215 -8.53 3.77 -2.97
C VAL A 215 -9.83 2.98 -3.16
N ARG A 216 -9.76 1.94 -4.01
CA ARG A 216 -10.85 1.03 -4.39
C ARG A 216 -10.27 -0.34 -4.72
N LYS A 217 -11.06 -1.40 -4.45
CA LYS A 217 -10.62 -2.80 -4.65
C LYS A 217 -10.04 -3.09 -6.04
N LYS A 218 -10.55 -2.42 -7.08
CA LYS A 218 -10.10 -2.63 -8.48
C LYS A 218 -8.64 -2.25 -8.71
N TYR A 219 -8.08 -1.42 -7.84
CA TYR A 219 -6.67 -1.02 -7.86
C TYR A 219 -5.84 -1.73 -6.80
N PHE A 220 -6.47 -2.45 -5.88
CA PHE A 220 -5.73 -3.21 -4.86
C PHE A 220 -5.14 -4.48 -5.47
N ILE A 221 -3.94 -4.80 -5.07
CA ILE A 221 -3.17 -5.93 -5.62
C ILE A 221 -3.23 -7.12 -4.64
N ASP A 222 -3.53 -8.31 -5.16
CA ASP A 222 -3.27 -9.56 -4.45
C ASP A 222 -1.78 -9.92 -4.66
N PRO A 223 -0.96 -10.00 -3.59
CA PRO A 223 0.47 -10.27 -3.74
C PRO A 223 0.77 -11.60 -4.42
N ALA A 224 -0.07 -12.62 -4.23
CA ALA A 224 0.13 -13.92 -4.89
C ALA A 224 -0.05 -13.82 -6.40
N GLU A 225 -1.03 -13.02 -6.86
CA GLU A 225 -1.22 -12.72 -8.30
C GLU A 225 -0.06 -11.90 -8.84
N LEU A 226 0.37 -10.87 -8.11
CA LEU A 226 1.53 -10.06 -8.49
C LEU A 226 2.79 -10.92 -8.66
N LEU A 227 3.06 -11.85 -7.73
CA LEU A 227 4.23 -12.71 -7.84
C LEU A 227 4.17 -13.61 -9.08
N ARG A 228 2.99 -14.12 -9.46
CA ARG A 228 2.81 -14.88 -10.70
C ARG A 228 3.10 -14.03 -11.93
N GLU A 229 2.57 -12.82 -11.99
CA GLU A 229 2.78 -11.90 -13.12
C GLU A 229 4.24 -11.42 -13.20
N MET A 230 4.87 -11.08 -12.08
CA MET A 230 6.28 -10.70 -12.03
C MET A 230 7.19 -11.85 -12.49
N HIS A 231 6.90 -13.09 -12.06
CA HIS A 231 7.64 -14.26 -12.52
C HIS A 231 7.47 -14.49 -14.03
N ALA A 232 6.25 -14.37 -14.54
CA ALA A 232 5.99 -14.45 -15.99
C ALA A 232 6.72 -13.31 -16.76
N GLY A 233 6.91 -12.15 -16.14
CA GLY A 233 7.69 -11.02 -16.65
C GLY A 233 9.21 -11.15 -16.46
N ASN A 234 9.71 -12.34 -16.11
CA ASN A 234 11.14 -12.64 -15.91
C ASN A 234 11.76 -11.92 -14.69
N PHE A 235 10.99 -11.82 -13.61
CA PHE A 235 11.45 -11.32 -12.32
C PHE A 235 11.38 -12.41 -11.24
N ARG A 236 12.22 -12.30 -10.21
CA ARG A 236 12.08 -13.05 -8.97
C ARG A 236 11.87 -12.11 -7.79
N LEU A 237 11.14 -12.56 -6.78
CA LEU A 237 11.05 -11.85 -5.51
C LEU A 237 12.41 -11.92 -4.80
N TYR A 238 13.05 -10.75 -4.61
CA TYR A 238 14.26 -10.63 -3.80
C TYR A 238 13.91 -10.50 -2.32
N SER A 239 13.08 -9.52 -1.99
CA SER A 239 12.59 -9.28 -0.63
C SER A 239 11.23 -8.56 -0.66
N SER A 240 10.59 -8.46 0.49
CA SER A 240 9.33 -7.74 0.66
C SER A 240 9.14 -7.25 2.09
N TRP A 241 8.27 -6.28 2.26
CA TRP A 241 7.76 -5.89 3.57
C TRP A 241 6.25 -5.61 3.47
N PRO A 242 5.40 -6.39 4.19
CA PRO A 242 5.74 -7.53 5.04
C PRO A 242 6.51 -8.64 4.31
N ASN A 243 7.21 -9.50 5.07
CA ASN A 243 7.97 -10.59 4.48
C ASN A 243 7.03 -11.65 3.88
N TYR A 244 7.23 -11.98 2.60
CA TYR A 244 6.47 -13.00 1.87
C TYR A 244 7.16 -14.36 1.84
N LYS A 245 8.24 -14.51 2.57
CA LYS A 245 8.94 -15.79 2.70
C LYS A 245 8.81 -16.29 4.12
N ASP A 246 8.57 -17.58 4.27
CA ASP A 246 8.66 -18.22 5.57
C ASP A 246 10.09 -18.07 6.10
N VAL A 247 10.24 -17.39 7.22
CA VAL A 247 11.55 -17.14 7.84
C VAL A 247 12.24 -18.41 8.36
N LEU A 248 11.48 -19.50 8.49
CA LEU A 248 12.00 -20.81 8.90
C LEU A 248 12.25 -21.74 7.72
N ALA A 249 11.87 -21.34 6.49
CA ALA A 249 12.17 -22.13 5.31
C ALA A 249 13.68 -22.14 5.05
N MET A 250 14.28 -23.31 5.16
CA MET A 250 15.70 -23.52 4.88
C MET A 250 15.85 -24.10 3.47
N SER A 251 16.61 -23.40 2.63
CA SER A 251 17.10 -23.97 1.37
C SER A 251 18.47 -24.57 1.59
N TRP A 252 18.65 -25.82 1.13
CA TRP A 252 19.96 -26.46 1.18
C TRP A 252 20.92 -25.81 0.19
N ILE A 253 21.98 -25.15 0.70
CA ILE A 253 22.91 -24.33 -0.11
C ILE A 253 23.62 -25.08 -1.23
N LYS A 254 23.65 -26.42 -1.20
CA LYS A 254 24.19 -27.28 -2.25
C LYS A 254 23.13 -27.82 -3.21
N GLY A 255 21.85 -27.46 -2.99
CA GLY A 255 20.77 -27.76 -3.92
C GLY A 255 20.79 -26.85 -5.14
N ALA A 256 20.20 -27.30 -6.23
CA ALA A 256 19.99 -26.44 -7.40
C ALA A 256 19.00 -25.31 -7.05
N TYR A 257 19.36 -24.08 -7.34
CA TYR A 257 18.44 -22.94 -7.22
C TYR A 257 17.32 -23.06 -8.27
N SER A 258 16.10 -22.81 -7.85
CA SER A 258 14.94 -22.71 -8.73
C SER A 258 14.10 -21.49 -8.36
N ALA A 259 14.11 -20.49 -9.25
CA ALA A 259 13.25 -19.32 -9.09
C ALA A 259 11.76 -19.67 -9.07
N GLN A 260 11.38 -20.72 -9.80
CA GLN A 260 10.02 -21.28 -9.80
C GLN A 260 9.62 -21.78 -8.40
N SER A 261 10.45 -22.65 -7.79
CA SER A 261 10.18 -23.19 -6.45
C SER A 261 10.14 -22.12 -5.37
N ASP A 262 11.03 -21.12 -5.44
CA ASP A 262 11.04 -19.99 -4.50
C ASP A 262 9.76 -19.16 -4.63
N ASN A 263 9.30 -18.92 -5.87
CA ASN A 263 8.07 -18.18 -6.14
C ASN A 263 6.83 -18.94 -5.66
N GLU A 264 6.75 -20.25 -5.91
CA GLU A 264 5.66 -21.11 -5.43
C GLU A 264 5.60 -21.14 -3.89
N ALA A 265 6.73 -21.24 -3.22
CA ALA A 265 6.81 -21.21 -1.76
C ALA A 265 6.35 -19.84 -1.20
N ALA A 266 6.76 -18.74 -1.82
CA ALA A 266 6.31 -17.40 -1.42
C ALA A 266 4.79 -17.23 -1.63
N ILE A 267 4.25 -17.69 -2.74
CA ILE A 267 2.81 -17.67 -3.01
C ILE A 267 2.04 -18.48 -1.96
N ALA A 268 2.50 -19.68 -1.63
CA ALA A 268 1.86 -20.51 -0.60
C ALA A 268 1.87 -19.81 0.78
N TYR A 269 2.99 -19.17 1.14
CA TYR A 269 3.08 -18.41 2.39
C TYR A 269 2.17 -17.18 2.41
N ILE A 270 2.07 -16.44 1.30
CA ILE A 270 1.13 -15.33 1.16
C ILE A 270 -0.31 -15.80 1.36
N GLU A 271 -0.70 -16.93 0.76
CA GLU A 271 -2.03 -17.50 0.91
C GLU A 271 -2.36 -17.90 2.35
N GLN A 272 -1.37 -18.41 3.09
CA GLN A 272 -1.51 -18.67 4.53
C GLN A 272 -1.58 -17.38 5.37
N SER A 273 -0.95 -16.31 4.90
CA SER A 273 -0.84 -15.03 5.61
C SER A 273 -2.01 -14.07 5.34
N ARG A 274 -2.96 -14.39 4.43
CA ARG A 274 -4.06 -13.48 4.05
C ARG A 274 -4.87 -12.98 5.23
N LEU A 275 -5.17 -13.86 6.19
CA LEU A 275 -5.88 -13.48 7.41
C LEU A 275 -5.03 -12.54 8.28
N SER A 276 -3.72 -12.74 8.33
CA SER A 276 -2.78 -11.84 9.03
C SER A 276 -2.77 -10.44 8.41
N HIS A 277 -2.74 -10.35 7.09
CA HIS A 277 -2.79 -9.06 6.38
C HIS A 277 -4.12 -8.34 6.64
N PHE A 278 -5.24 -9.06 6.54
CA PHE A 278 -6.58 -8.52 6.80
C PHE A 278 -6.74 -7.98 8.23
N LEU A 279 -6.22 -8.70 9.22
CA LEU A 279 -6.36 -8.36 10.65
C LEU A 279 -5.20 -7.51 11.19
N SER A 280 -4.13 -7.30 10.44
CA SER A 280 -2.90 -6.65 10.92
C SER A 280 -2.40 -7.26 12.24
N THR A 281 -2.43 -8.60 12.32
CA THR A 281 -1.94 -9.38 13.47
C THR A 281 -1.56 -10.78 13.01
N GLN A 282 -0.69 -11.46 13.78
CA GLN A 282 -0.18 -12.78 13.37
C GLN A 282 -1.26 -13.87 13.54
N CYS A 283 -1.93 -14.20 12.44
CA CYS A 283 -2.93 -15.25 12.34
C CYS A 283 -2.71 -16.05 11.05
N LEU A 284 -1.77 -16.99 11.08
CA LEU A 284 -1.45 -17.82 9.92
C LEU A 284 -2.43 -18.99 9.80
N LEU A 285 -2.86 -19.27 8.59
CA LEU A 285 -3.57 -20.51 8.29
C LEU A 285 -2.55 -21.65 8.20
N PRO A 286 -2.81 -22.84 8.79
CA PRO A 286 -1.87 -23.97 8.76
C PRO A 286 -1.64 -24.52 7.34
N ALA A 287 -2.58 -24.27 6.44
CA ALA A 287 -2.52 -24.55 5.01
C ALA A 287 -3.44 -23.58 4.26
N PRO A 288 -3.33 -23.45 2.94
CA PRO A 288 -4.32 -22.68 2.18
C PRO A 288 -5.75 -23.17 2.46
N MET A 289 -6.62 -22.27 2.90
CA MET A 289 -8.02 -22.54 3.18
C MET A 289 -8.91 -21.76 2.22
N PRO A 290 -9.33 -22.35 1.08
CA PRO A 290 -10.06 -21.65 0.03
C PRO A 290 -11.35 -20.96 0.52
N ALA A 291 -12.07 -21.56 1.46
CA ALA A 291 -13.29 -20.97 2.05
C ALA A 291 -12.98 -19.66 2.79
N ILE A 292 -11.93 -19.62 3.60
CA ILE A 292 -11.49 -18.41 4.31
C ILE A 292 -11.06 -17.34 3.31
N SER A 293 -10.20 -17.70 2.34
CA SER A 293 -9.73 -16.77 1.31
C SER A 293 -10.88 -16.20 0.47
N SER A 294 -11.86 -17.03 0.11
CA SER A 294 -13.08 -16.60 -0.60
C SER A 294 -13.93 -15.66 0.26
N GLY A 295 -14.11 -15.97 1.54
CA GLY A 295 -14.83 -15.11 2.49
C GLY A 295 -14.17 -13.73 2.63
N LEU A 296 -12.84 -13.68 2.79
CA LEU A 296 -12.09 -12.42 2.87
C LEU A 296 -12.22 -11.61 1.58
N ALA A 297 -12.09 -12.25 0.41
CA ALA A 297 -12.25 -11.57 -0.87
C ALA A 297 -13.67 -11.01 -1.02
N LYS A 298 -14.69 -11.77 -0.60
CA LYS A 298 -16.10 -11.33 -0.64
C LYS A 298 -16.35 -10.16 0.32
N LEU A 299 -15.73 -10.13 1.50
CA LEU A 299 -15.82 -8.98 2.42
C LEU A 299 -15.24 -7.71 1.77
N VAL A 300 -14.11 -7.81 1.10
CA VAL A 300 -13.52 -6.68 0.35
C VAL A 300 -14.49 -6.20 -0.74
N ASP A 301 -15.11 -7.12 -1.48
CA ASP A 301 -16.09 -6.80 -2.52
C ASP A 301 -17.33 -6.10 -1.97
N ILE A 302 -17.87 -6.60 -0.87
CA ILE A 302 -19.04 -6.03 -0.20
C ILE A 302 -18.74 -4.60 0.26
N VAL A 303 -17.65 -4.40 1.00
CA VAL A 303 -17.33 -3.09 1.58
C VAL A 303 -16.99 -2.07 0.47
N ASP A 304 -16.29 -2.47 -0.58
CA ASP A 304 -16.08 -1.60 -1.74
C ASP A 304 -17.41 -1.18 -2.40
N GLY A 305 -18.37 -2.09 -2.53
CA GLY A 305 -19.71 -1.79 -3.05
C GLY A 305 -20.51 -0.83 -2.15
N LEU A 306 -20.36 -0.92 -0.83
CA LEU A 306 -21.03 -0.02 0.12
C LEU A 306 -20.55 1.43 0.06
N ILE A 307 -19.39 1.69 -0.54
CA ILE A 307 -18.93 3.06 -0.84
C ILE A 307 -19.89 3.74 -1.82
N ASP A 308 -20.36 3.02 -2.85
CA ASP A 308 -21.21 3.57 -3.90
C ASP A 308 -22.68 3.60 -3.50
N ALA A 309 -23.18 2.56 -2.84
CA ALA A 309 -24.59 2.43 -2.47
C ALA A 309 -24.81 1.64 -1.17
N ALA A 310 -25.81 2.05 -0.39
CA ALA A 310 -26.25 1.28 0.76
C ALA A 310 -26.89 -0.05 0.27
N SER A 311 -26.67 -1.14 1.03
CA SER A 311 -27.25 -2.46 0.76
C SER A 311 -27.34 -3.31 2.03
N ASP A 312 -28.55 -3.47 2.56
CA ASP A 312 -28.79 -4.30 3.75
C ASP A 312 -28.45 -5.78 3.50
N ALA A 313 -28.71 -6.27 2.28
CA ALA A 313 -28.37 -7.64 1.92
C ALA A 313 -26.85 -7.88 1.98
N ASN A 314 -26.05 -6.93 1.49
CA ASN A 314 -24.60 -6.98 1.55
C ASN A 314 -24.08 -6.91 3.00
N CYS A 315 -24.68 -6.07 3.85
CA CYS A 315 -24.30 -5.99 5.25
C CYS A 315 -24.60 -7.30 6.01
N ARG A 316 -25.75 -7.93 5.76
CA ARG A 316 -26.07 -9.25 6.34
C ARG A 316 -25.14 -10.35 5.86
N GLU A 317 -24.81 -10.37 4.57
CA GLU A 317 -23.83 -11.33 4.02
C GLU A 317 -22.46 -11.14 4.65
N ALA A 318 -21.98 -9.89 4.79
CA ALA A 318 -20.73 -9.58 5.48
C ALA A 318 -20.73 -10.08 6.94
N ASN A 319 -21.82 -9.84 7.68
CA ASN A 319 -21.94 -10.31 9.06
C ASN A 319 -21.89 -11.83 9.14
N ALA A 320 -22.52 -12.56 8.22
CA ALA A 320 -22.45 -14.03 8.19
C ALA A 320 -21.01 -14.53 7.92
N ILE A 321 -20.28 -13.91 7.03
CA ILE A 321 -18.86 -14.24 6.77
C ILE A 321 -18.01 -13.96 8.02
N LEU A 322 -18.23 -12.83 8.68
CA LEU A 322 -17.51 -12.48 9.92
C LEU A 322 -17.78 -13.44 11.05
N ASP A 323 -19.04 -13.95 11.19
CA ASP A 323 -19.38 -14.98 12.16
C ASP A 323 -18.65 -16.30 11.86
N GLU A 324 -18.49 -16.70 10.60
CA GLU A 324 -17.69 -17.87 10.22
C GLU A 324 -16.21 -17.69 10.52
N LEU A 325 -15.64 -16.51 10.28
CA LEU A 325 -14.26 -16.20 10.64
C LEU A 325 -14.03 -16.25 12.14
N LEU A 326 -14.95 -15.68 12.94
CA LEU A 326 -14.93 -15.79 14.41
C LEU A 326 -15.00 -17.24 14.88
N ALA A 327 -15.86 -18.05 14.26
CA ALA A 327 -15.97 -19.48 14.57
C ALA A 327 -14.68 -20.24 14.17
N CYS A 328 -14.00 -19.87 13.08
CA CYS A 328 -12.71 -20.42 12.70
C CYS A 328 -11.63 -20.15 13.76
N LEU A 329 -11.56 -18.91 14.27
CA LEU A 329 -10.67 -18.57 15.38
C LEU A 329 -10.99 -19.38 16.63
N ALA A 330 -12.26 -19.43 17.02
CA ALA A 330 -12.70 -20.16 18.22
C ALA A 330 -12.40 -21.67 18.16
N ARG A 331 -12.41 -22.26 16.97
CA ARG A 331 -12.05 -23.68 16.77
C ARG A 331 -10.52 -23.93 16.73
N GLY A 332 -9.70 -22.89 16.88
CA GLY A 332 -8.23 -23.02 16.83
C GLY A 332 -7.69 -23.42 15.45
N GLN A 333 -8.37 -23.05 14.38
CA GLN A 333 -7.98 -23.36 13.00
C GLN A 333 -6.92 -22.38 12.43
N VAL A 334 -6.26 -21.64 13.32
CA VAL A 334 -5.19 -20.70 12.96
C VAL A 334 -3.99 -20.88 13.88
N ILE A 335 -2.83 -20.53 13.39
CA ILE A 335 -1.57 -20.47 14.15
C ILE A 335 -1.39 -19.04 14.63
N ALA A 336 -1.62 -18.82 15.92
CA ALA A 336 -1.50 -17.50 16.53
C ALA A 336 -1.16 -17.63 18.03
N SER A 337 -0.54 -16.61 18.60
CA SER A 337 -0.41 -16.51 20.07
C SER A 337 -1.76 -16.20 20.70
N PRO A 338 -1.96 -16.47 22.02
CA PRO A 338 -3.19 -16.07 22.72
C PRO A 338 -3.50 -14.58 22.62
N ALA A 339 -2.47 -13.73 22.62
CA ALA A 339 -2.62 -12.27 22.45
C ALA A 339 -3.11 -11.91 21.05
N ASP A 340 -2.54 -12.54 20.01
CA ASP A 340 -2.97 -12.32 18.62
C ASP A 340 -4.38 -12.83 18.38
N MET A 341 -4.76 -13.95 18.99
CA MET A 341 -6.13 -14.49 18.95
C MET A 341 -7.14 -13.52 19.56
N THR A 342 -6.82 -12.95 20.71
CA THR A 342 -7.66 -11.93 21.36
C THR A 342 -7.81 -10.70 20.48
N LYS A 343 -6.70 -10.20 19.92
CA LYS A 343 -6.70 -9.06 19.02
C LYS A 343 -7.51 -9.34 17.76
N ALA A 344 -7.30 -10.50 17.13
CA ALA A 344 -8.02 -10.92 15.93
C ALA A 344 -9.54 -10.97 16.16
N SER A 345 -9.96 -11.60 17.26
CA SER A 345 -11.39 -11.68 17.64
C SER A 345 -11.98 -10.31 17.90
N GLY A 346 -11.23 -9.41 18.56
CA GLY A 346 -11.65 -8.02 18.79
C GLY A 346 -11.85 -7.26 17.48
N ILE A 347 -10.92 -7.39 16.51
CA ILE A 347 -11.02 -6.74 15.20
C ILE A 347 -12.22 -7.27 14.40
N LEU A 348 -12.42 -8.58 14.32
CA LEU A 348 -13.58 -9.15 13.60
C LEU A 348 -14.90 -8.69 14.23
N THR A 349 -14.98 -8.66 15.57
CA THR A 349 -16.18 -8.17 16.30
C THR A 349 -16.41 -6.69 16.03
N MET A 350 -15.36 -5.88 16.01
CA MET A 350 -15.41 -4.45 15.67
C MET A 350 -15.93 -4.24 14.25
N ILE A 351 -15.41 -4.99 13.26
CA ILE A 351 -15.85 -4.91 11.86
C ILE A 351 -17.34 -5.30 11.77
N ARG A 352 -17.76 -6.38 12.44
CA ARG A 352 -19.17 -6.81 12.49
C ARG A 352 -20.08 -5.73 13.06
N THR A 353 -19.66 -5.06 14.13
CA THR A 353 -20.40 -3.92 14.70
C THR A 353 -20.52 -2.78 13.69
N ALA A 354 -19.44 -2.41 13.02
CA ALA A 354 -19.46 -1.39 11.98
C ALA A 354 -20.43 -1.76 10.84
N MET A 355 -20.41 -3.00 10.36
CA MET A 355 -21.33 -3.49 9.31
C MET A 355 -22.80 -3.40 9.74
N THR A 356 -23.11 -3.76 10.99
CA THR A 356 -24.46 -3.63 11.55
C THR A 356 -24.91 -2.16 11.62
N LEU A 357 -24.03 -1.25 12.00
CA LEU A 357 -24.35 0.18 12.06
C LEU A 357 -24.53 0.80 10.66
N ILE A 358 -23.75 0.35 9.67
CA ILE A 358 -23.93 0.73 8.26
C ILE A 358 -25.28 0.25 7.74
N GLU A 359 -25.70 -1.00 8.06
CA GLU A 359 -27.02 -1.52 7.71
C GLU A 359 -28.16 -0.67 8.30
N GLN A 360 -28.01 -0.21 9.53
CA GLN A 360 -29.00 0.63 10.21
C GLN A 360 -29.07 2.04 9.63
N GLY A 361 -28.02 2.49 8.93
CA GLY A 361 -27.96 3.82 8.29
C GLY A 361 -28.07 5.00 9.27
N ASP A 362 -27.67 4.82 10.53
CA ASP A 362 -27.76 5.83 11.58
C ASP A 362 -26.42 6.60 11.71
N PRO A 363 -26.34 7.85 11.20
CA PRO A 363 -25.09 8.63 11.22
C PRO A 363 -24.55 8.90 12.63
N GLU A 364 -25.42 9.22 13.59
CA GLU A 364 -24.96 9.60 14.93
C GLU A 364 -24.38 8.39 15.69
N ARG A 365 -24.97 7.21 15.52
CA ARG A 365 -24.41 5.97 16.09
C ARG A 365 -23.08 5.58 15.42
N LEU A 366 -22.94 5.79 14.11
CA LEU A 366 -21.66 5.58 13.41
C LEU A 366 -20.58 6.55 13.90
N ILE A 367 -20.93 7.82 14.10
CA ILE A 367 -20.00 8.84 14.63
C ILE A 367 -19.57 8.44 16.05
N ALA A 368 -20.53 8.09 16.94
CA ALA A 368 -20.22 7.64 18.28
C ALA A 368 -19.31 6.39 18.27
N PHE A 369 -19.62 5.40 17.44
CA PHE A 369 -18.79 4.21 17.27
C PHE A 369 -17.36 4.56 16.86
N CYS A 370 -17.16 5.41 15.86
CA CYS A 370 -15.83 5.78 15.37
C CYS A 370 -15.01 6.54 16.42
N ARG A 371 -15.66 7.28 17.31
CA ARG A 371 -15.01 8.09 18.35
C ARG A 371 -14.68 7.31 19.60
N ASP A 372 -15.52 6.32 19.97
CA ASP A 372 -15.48 5.72 21.29
C ASP A 372 -15.01 4.25 21.27
N ASN A 373 -14.96 3.59 20.08
CA ASN A 373 -14.50 2.21 19.98
C ASN A 373 -12.97 2.14 19.92
N GLU A 374 -12.35 1.74 21.02
CA GLU A 374 -10.89 1.66 21.14
C GLU A 374 -10.25 0.73 20.11
N VAL A 375 -10.89 -0.41 19.78
CA VAL A 375 -10.38 -1.34 18.76
C VAL A 375 -10.41 -0.70 17.38
N PHE A 376 -11.49 0.01 17.03
CA PHE A 376 -11.56 0.76 15.77
C PHE A 376 -10.50 1.85 15.70
N ILE A 377 -10.33 2.62 16.77
CA ILE A 377 -9.33 3.70 16.86
C ILE A 377 -7.92 3.13 16.62
N ALA A 378 -7.59 2.01 17.26
CA ALA A 378 -6.25 1.40 17.20
C ALA A 378 -5.98 0.59 15.91
N THR A 379 -7.01 0.20 15.13
CA THR A 379 -6.83 -0.70 13.98
C THR A 379 -6.76 0.09 12.67
N TRP A 380 -5.58 0.11 12.03
CA TRP A 380 -5.34 0.85 10.78
C TRP A 380 -5.28 0.00 9.51
N GLY A 381 -5.16 -1.31 9.64
CA GLY A 381 -4.88 -2.19 8.51
C GLY A 381 -3.40 -2.18 8.11
N MET A 382 -3.11 -2.84 7.02
CA MET A 382 -1.77 -2.90 6.40
C MET A 382 -1.89 -2.68 4.89
N PRO A 383 -2.36 -1.49 4.45
CA PRO A 383 -2.63 -1.28 3.03
C PRO A 383 -1.35 -1.30 2.18
N ASN A 384 -0.27 -0.73 2.68
CA ASN A 384 0.95 -0.54 1.90
C ASN A 384 1.89 -1.73 2.06
N HIS A 385 2.06 -2.49 0.98
CA HIS A 385 3.06 -3.53 0.89
C HIS A 385 4.16 -3.13 -0.10
N HIS A 386 5.39 -3.53 0.21
CA HIS A 386 6.57 -3.29 -0.62
C HIS A 386 7.08 -4.60 -1.18
N GLY A 387 7.39 -4.62 -2.45
CA GLY A 387 8.06 -5.73 -3.12
C GLY A 387 9.35 -5.26 -3.78
N VAL A 388 10.41 -6.02 -3.60
CA VAL A 388 11.68 -5.83 -4.31
C VAL A 388 11.85 -7.02 -5.24
N PHE A 389 11.91 -6.73 -6.52
CA PHE A 389 11.98 -7.74 -7.58
C PHE A 389 13.28 -7.60 -8.36
N GLN A 390 14.00 -8.71 -8.51
CA GLN A 390 15.21 -8.74 -9.32
C GLN A 390 14.87 -9.27 -10.71
N LYS A 391 15.29 -8.53 -11.75
CA LYS A 391 15.22 -9.00 -13.14
C LYS A 391 16.17 -10.19 -13.31
N LEU A 392 15.66 -11.28 -13.86
CA LEU A 392 16.49 -12.45 -14.19
C LEU A 392 17.29 -12.18 -15.47
N SER A 393 18.53 -12.71 -15.50
CA SER A 393 19.45 -12.60 -16.64
C SER A 393 18.98 -13.39 -17.85
#